data_658c85ebfcb6e52394ca664828f0c356
#
_entry.id   658c85ebfcb6e52394ca664828f0c356
#
_cell.length_a   1.000
_cell.length_b   1.000
_cell.length_c   1.000
_cell.angle_alpha   90.00
_cell.angle_beta   90.00
_cell.angle_gamma   90.00
#
_symmetry.space_group_name_H-M   'P 1'
#
loop_
_entity.id
_entity.type
_entity.pdbx_description
1 polymer ?
#
loop_
_entity_poly.entity_id
_entity_poly.type
_entity_poly.pdbx_seq_one_letter_code
_entity_poly.pdbx_strand_id
1 'polypeptide(L)'
;MGEDNTIYLDGETLSSSEVQMVAEGKASVAIPQDSWVKINAARSVIDGILERGETVYGINTGFGALVKERISVEDLADLQRNLIRSHATGLGEFMPKELVRAMMVTRANSLAKGCSGVHPDVVNQLIAFINNDICPAIPRIGSLGASGDLAPLSHMALSLIGEGEVLTETGVGPTRDALLANGLIGIQLRAKDGLSLINGTSQMLSLLVAAEQRLSQLLPLADIIMCCSLEARKGSVMPADERVHLARPHIGQLTTA
;
A
#
# COMPACT_ATOMS: atom_id res chain seq x y z
N MET A 1 24.68 -15.60 -3.80
CA MET A 1 23.41 -16.19 -3.34
C MET A 1 23.13 -15.47 -2.04
N GLY A 2 22.31 -14.40 -2.13
CA GLY A 2 21.93 -13.62 -0.97
C GLY A 2 20.95 -14.42 -0.11
N GLU A 3 20.99 -14.17 1.19
CA GLU A 3 19.98 -14.67 2.13
C GLU A 3 18.58 -14.37 1.58
N ASP A 4 17.71 -15.35 1.65
CA ASP A 4 16.33 -15.27 1.17
C ASP A 4 15.55 -14.29 2.08
N ASN A 5 15.64 -12.99 1.76
CA ASN A 5 15.10 -11.92 2.58
C ASN A 5 13.61 -11.76 2.28
N THR A 6 12.83 -12.73 2.72
CA THR A 6 11.38 -12.75 2.54
C THR A 6 10.67 -12.15 3.75
N ILE A 7 9.90 -11.09 3.52
CA ILE A 7 9.06 -10.45 4.54
C ILE A 7 7.67 -11.07 4.49
N TYR A 8 7.18 -11.53 5.65
CA TYR A 8 5.85 -12.13 5.78
C TYR A 8 4.81 -11.09 6.15
N LEU A 9 3.81 -10.93 5.28
CA LEU A 9 2.71 -9.97 5.47
C LEU A 9 1.55 -10.65 6.20
N ASP A 10 1.40 -10.34 7.49
CA ASP A 10 0.36 -10.92 8.37
C ASP A 10 -0.81 -9.97 8.67
N GLY A 11 -0.69 -8.72 8.22
CA GLY A 11 -1.65 -7.65 8.47
C GLY A 11 -1.49 -6.93 9.80
N GLU A 12 -0.41 -7.22 10.58
CA GLU A 12 -0.24 -6.71 11.95
C GLU A 12 1.17 -6.22 12.27
N THR A 13 2.22 -6.93 11.83
CA THR A 13 3.59 -6.72 12.34
C THR A 13 4.52 -5.99 11.38
N LEU A 14 4.08 -5.65 10.16
CA LEU A 14 4.91 -4.98 9.16
C LEU A 14 5.44 -3.63 9.65
N SER A 15 6.75 -3.50 9.77
CA SER A 15 7.44 -2.29 10.22
C SER A 15 7.76 -1.33 9.05
N SER A 16 8.03 -0.04 9.37
CA SER A 16 8.44 0.95 8.37
C SER A 16 9.76 0.59 7.68
N SER A 17 10.69 -0.05 8.40
CA SER A 17 11.95 -0.54 7.83
C SER A 17 11.74 -1.68 6.82
N GLU A 18 10.83 -2.61 7.09
CA GLU A 18 10.50 -3.68 6.15
C GLU A 18 9.79 -3.15 4.91
N VAL A 19 8.87 -2.17 5.06
CA VAL A 19 8.27 -1.46 3.91
C VAL A 19 9.36 -0.82 3.05
N GLN A 20 10.36 -0.18 3.66
CA GLN A 20 11.48 0.43 2.95
C GLN A 20 12.32 -0.63 2.19
N MET A 21 12.60 -1.78 2.81
CA MET A 21 13.35 -2.86 2.15
C MET A 21 12.62 -3.37 0.90
N VAL A 22 11.30 -3.56 0.97
CA VAL A 22 10.48 -3.94 -0.20
C VAL A 22 10.46 -2.81 -1.24
N ALA A 23 10.32 -1.56 -0.80
CA ALA A 23 10.32 -0.39 -1.68
C ALA A 23 11.60 -0.30 -2.51
N GLU A 24 12.74 -0.57 -1.90
CA GLU A 24 14.07 -0.56 -2.53
C GLU A 24 14.38 -1.85 -3.33
N GLY A 25 13.48 -2.82 -3.37
CA GLY A 25 13.70 -4.09 -4.07
C GLY A 25 14.70 -5.04 -3.36
N LYS A 26 14.96 -4.81 -2.08
CA LYS A 26 15.92 -5.60 -1.27
C LYS A 26 15.27 -6.81 -0.57
N ALA A 27 13.95 -6.93 -0.63
CA ALA A 27 13.20 -8.03 -0.04
C ALA A 27 12.05 -8.46 -0.96
N SER A 28 11.78 -9.76 -0.96
CA SER A 28 10.55 -10.36 -1.47
C SER A 28 9.47 -10.39 -0.39
N VAL A 29 8.24 -10.71 -0.76
CA VAL A 29 7.13 -10.79 0.19
C VAL A 29 6.37 -12.10 0.04
N ALA A 30 5.80 -12.58 1.16
CA ALA A 30 4.92 -13.75 1.19
C ALA A 30 3.79 -13.55 2.20
N ILE A 31 2.70 -14.30 2.03
CA ILE A 31 1.59 -14.33 2.99
C ILE A 31 1.73 -15.61 3.83
N PRO A 32 1.77 -15.53 5.16
CA PRO A 32 1.82 -16.71 6.02
C PRO A 32 0.51 -17.50 5.96
N GLN A 33 0.59 -18.81 6.23
CA GLN A 33 -0.56 -19.73 6.12
C GLN A 33 -1.76 -19.27 6.97
N ASP A 34 -1.51 -18.75 8.16
CA ASP A 34 -2.58 -18.27 9.06
C ASP A 34 -3.35 -17.08 8.48
N SER A 35 -2.65 -16.20 7.74
CA SER A 35 -3.31 -15.10 7.03
C SER A 35 -4.13 -15.59 5.84
N TRP A 36 -3.68 -16.62 5.12
CA TRP A 36 -4.51 -17.26 4.09
C TRP A 36 -5.80 -17.85 4.66
N VAL A 37 -5.75 -18.46 5.84
CA VAL A 37 -6.96 -18.95 6.53
C VAL A 37 -7.93 -17.82 6.80
N LYS A 38 -7.45 -16.67 7.31
CA LYS A 38 -8.27 -15.48 7.58
C LYS A 38 -8.87 -14.88 6.30
N ILE A 39 -8.07 -14.75 5.23
CA ILE A 39 -8.51 -14.23 3.92
C ILE A 39 -9.63 -15.10 3.36
N ASN A 40 -9.43 -16.42 3.35
CA ASN A 40 -10.42 -17.36 2.84
C ASN A 40 -11.71 -17.37 3.68
N ALA A 41 -11.59 -17.28 5.00
CA ALA A 41 -12.75 -17.19 5.90
C ALA A 41 -13.57 -15.91 5.63
N ALA A 42 -12.91 -14.76 5.48
CA ALA A 42 -13.58 -13.51 5.14
C ALA A 42 -14.23 -13.57 3.75
N ARG A 43 -13.58 -14.22 2.77
CA ARG A 43 -14.14 -14.42 1.44
C ARG A 43 -15.41 -15.30 1.49
N SER A 44 -15.40 -16.38 2.24
CA SER A 44 -16.56 -17.27 2.41
C SER A 44 -17.80 -16.53 2.93
N VAL A 45 -17.63 -15.49 3.75
CA VAL A 45 -18.75 -14.62 4.19
C VAL A 45 -19.38 -13.90 2.99
N ILE A 46 -18.56 -13.36 2.09
CA ILE A 46 -19.05 -12.67 0.88
C ILE A 46 -19.80 -13.66 -0.03
N ASP A 47 -19.21 -14.82 -0.27
CA ASP A 47 -19.83 -15.84 -1.11
C ASP A 47 -21.17 -16.32 -0.52
N GLY A 48 -21.25 -16.54 0.78
CA GLY A 48 -22.49 -16.88 1.47
C GLY A 48 -23.57 -15.78 1.40
N ILE A 49 -23.21 -14.49 1.42
CA ILE A 49 -24.14 -13.38 1.19
C ILE A 49 -24.72 -13.43 -0.23
N LEU A 50 -23.87 -13.70 -1.21
CA LEU A 50 -24.30 -13.81 -2.61
C LEU A 50 -25.24 -15.00 -2.82
N GLU A 51 -24.90 -16.15 -2.25
CA GLU A 51 -25.72 -17.38 -2.33
C GLU A 51 -27.11 -17.19 -1.70
N ARG A 52 -27.20 -16.51 -0.56
CA ARG A 52 -28.47 -16.19 0.10
C ARG A 52 -29.25 -15.08 -0.59
N GLY A 53 -28.66 -14.42 -1.59
CA GLY A 53 -29.30 -13.32 -2.31
C GLY A 53 -29.53 -12.08 -1.46
N GLU A 54 -28.81 -11.91 -0.35
CA GLU A 54 -28.89 -10.74 0.53
C GLU A 54 -28.34 -9.52 -0.19
N THR A 55 -28.95 -8.34 0.01
CA THR A 55 -28.48 -7.07 -0.53
C THR A 55 -27.60 -6.38 0.51
N VAL A 56 -26.28 -6.30 0.24
CA VAL A 56 -25.30 -5.73 1.14
C VAL A 56 -24.46 -4.69 0.43
N TYR A 57 -24.36 -3.50 1.02
CA TYR A 57 -23.59 -2.40 0.47
C TYR A 57 -22.13 -2.79 0.20
N GLY A 58 -21.65 -2.43 -0.99
CA GLY A 58 -20.28 -2.69 -1.42
C GLY A 58 -20.01 -4.12 -1.84
N ILE A 59 -20.98 -5.03 -1.75
CA ILE A 59 -20.91 -6.41 -2.24
C ILE A 59 -21.67 -6.55 -3.56
N ASN A 60 -22.99 -6.27 -3.54
CA ASN A 60 -23.88 -6.45 -4.68
C ASN A 60 -24.85 -5.27 -4.87
N THR A 61 -24.43 -4.08 -4.47
CA THR A 61 -25.15 -2.83 -4.75
C THR A 61 -24.28 -1.90 -5.57
N GLY A 62 -24.89 -0.89 -6.18
CA GLY A 62 -24.17 0.27 -6.68
C GLY A 62 -23.49 1.07 -5.54
N PHE A 63 -22.71 2.09 -5.90
CA PHE A 63 -21.96 2.93 -4.96
C PHE A 63 -22.52 4.35 -4.91
N GLY A 64 -22.30 5.04 -3.80
CA GLY A 64 -22.71 6.43 -3.62
C GLY A 64 -24.23 6.61 -3.82
N ALA A 65 -24.65 7.43 -4.78
CA ALA A 65 -26.05 7.68 -5.07
C ALA A 65 -26.81 6.42 -5.55
N LEU A 66 -26.12 5.42 -6.08
CA LEU A 66 -26.69 4.16 -6.58
C LEU A 66 -26.74 3.05 -5.52
N VAL A 67 -26.54 3.35 -4.27
CA VAL A 67 -26.47 2.38 -3.15
C VAL A 67 -27.71 1.48 -3.03
N LYS A 68 -28.88 1.95 -3.49
CA LYS A 68 -30.15 1.21 -3.44
C LYS A 68 -30.36 0.28 -4.64
N GLU A 69 -29.55 0.43 -5.69
CA GLU A 69 -29.65 -0.40 -6.89
C GLU A 69 -28.95 -1.74 -6.64
N ARG A 70 -29.73 -2.81 -6.67
CA ARG A 70 -29.20 -4.17 -6.59
C ARG A 70 -28.65 -4.57 -7.96
N ILE A 71 -27.43 -5.08 -7.97
CA ILE A 71 -26.72 -5.52 -9.16
C ILE A 71 -26.87 -7.05 -9.28
N SER A 72 -27.15 -7.54 -10.48
CA SER A 72 -27.21 -8.97 -10.75
C SER A 72 -25.85 -9.64 -10.56
N VAL A 73 -25.82 -10.94 -10.29
CA VAL A 73 -24.56 -11.67 -10.07
C VAL A 73 -23.70 -11.65 -11.34
N GLU A 74 -24.34 -11.69 -12.50
CA GLU A 74 -23.71 -11.65 -13.81
C GLU A 74 -22.98 -10.32 -14.06
N ASP A 75 -23.51 -9.21 -13.55
CA ASP A 75 -22.99 -7.86 -13.76
C ASP A 75 -21.97 -7.44 -12.69
N LEU A 76 -21.77 -8.23 -11.62
CA LEU A 76 -20.88 -7.84 -10.50
C LEU A 76 -19.42 -7.68 -10.95
N ALA A 77 -18.93 -8.50 -11.85
CA ALA A 77 -17.56 -8.39 -12.36
C ALA A 77 -17.35 -7.09 -13.14
N ASP A 78 -18.32 -6.74 -13.98
CA ASP A 78 -18.31 -5.49 -14.75
C ASP A 78 -18.47 -4.27 -13.85
N LEU A 79 -19.30 -4.35 -12.81
CA LEU A 79 -19.41 -3.32 -11.80
C LEU A 79 -18.06 -3.02 -11.13
N GLN A 80 -17.34 -4.07 -10.68
CA GLN A 80 -16.04 -3.91 -10.02
C GLN A 80 -14.99 -3.32 -10.97
N ARG A 81 -14.96 -3.78 -12.23
CA ARG A 81 -14.08 -3.23 -13.27
C ARG A 81 -14.39 -1.76 -13.56
N ASN A 82 -15.66 -1.43 -13.73
CA ASN A 82 -16.09 -0.06 -14.02
C ASN A 82 -15.87 0.87 -12.82
N LEU A 83 -15.98 0.37 -11.60
CA LEU A 83 -15.61 1.12 -10.39
C LEU A 83 -14.13 1.55 -10.48
N ILE A 84 -13.22 0.62 -10.76
CA ILE A 84 -11.78 0.91 -10.88
C ILE A 84 -11.53 1.90 -12.02
N ARG A 85 -12.07 1.66 -13.21
CA ARG A 85 -11.89 2.53 -14.38
C ARG A 85 -12.39 3.96 -14.13
N SER A 86 -13.52 4.11 -13.46
CA SER A 86 -14.12 5.42 -13.17
C SER A 86 -13.34 6.22 -12.14
N HIS A 87 -12.54 5.56 -11.30
CA HIS A 87 -11.75 6.21 -10.25
C HIS A 87 -10.27 6.38 -10.63
N ALA A 88 -9.79 5.75 -11.70
CA ALA A 88 -8.43 5.93 -12.19
C ALA A 88 -8.27 7.27 -12.93
N THR A 89 -8.40 8.36 -12.19
CA THR A 89 -8.45 9.74 -12.71
C THR A 89 -7.27 10.58 -12.22
N GLY A 90 -6.17 9.95 -11.87
CA GLY A 90 -4.94 10.61 -11.43
C GLY A 90 -4.32 11.47 -12.54
N LEU A 91 -3.60 12.51 -12.14
CA LEU A 91 -2.98 13.50 -13.01
C LEU A 91 -1.51 13.76 -12.63
N GLY A 92 -0.77 14.38 -13.55
CA GLY A 92 0.60 14.81 -13.34
C GLY A 92 1.63 13.70 -13.60
N GLU A 93 2.84 13.92 -13.10
CA GLU A 93 3.93 12.96 -13.21
C GLU A 93 3.64 11.66 -12.45
N PHE A 94 4.27 10.57 -12.85
CA PHE A 94 4.15 9.32 -12.13
C PHE A 94 4.93 9.35 -10.81
N MET A 95 4.44 8.60 -9.84
CA MET A 95 5.12 8.38 -8.57
C MET A 95 6.43 7.62 -8.80
N PRO A 96 7.49 7.92 -8.03
CA PRO A 96 8.70 7.10 -8.02
C PRO A 96 8.39 5.64 -7.72
N LYS A 97 9.14 4.73 -8.34
CA LYS A 97 8.98 3.28 -8.23
C LYS A 97 8.95 2.80 -6.78
N GLU A 98 9.84 3.33 -5.95
CA GLU A 98 9.94 2.98 -4.53
C GLU A 98 8.64 3.30 -3.77
N LEU A 99 8.02 4.45 -4.06
CA LEU A 99 6.74 4.82 -3.42
C LEU A 99 5.58 3.93 -3.88
N VAL A 100 5.56 3.54 -5.16
CA VAL A 100 4.55 2.61 -5.68
C VAL A 100 4.74 1.22 -5.07
N ARG A 101 5.97 0.73 -4.93
CA ARG A 101 6.27 -0.54 -4.26
C ARG A 101 5.85 -0.51 -2.79
N ALA A 102 6.17 0.58 -2.07
CA ALA A 102 5.70 0.80 -0.69
C ALA A 102 4.17 0.80 -0.60
N MET A 103 3.48 1.42 -1.57
CA MET A 103 2.02 1.43 -1.64
C MET A 103 1.45 0.02 -1.88
N MET A 104 2.06 -0.77 -2.77
CA MET A 104 1.65 -2.15 -3.03
C MET A 104 1.82 -3.04 -1.80
N VAL A 105 2.96 -2.98 -1.12
CA VAL A 105 3.21 -3.83 0.07
C VAL A 105 2.32 -3.45 1.24
N THR A 106 2.09 -2.16 1.48
CA THR A 106 1.16 -1.72 2.54
C THR A 106 -0.28 -2.12 2.22
N ARG A 107 -0.69 -2.11 0.94
CA ARG A 107 -1.99 -2.62 0.53
C ARG A 107 -2.10 -4.12 0.71
N ALA A 108 -1.12 -4.88 0.26
CA ALA A 108 -1.07 -6.33 0.44
C ALA A 108 -1.15 -6.72 1.92
N ASN A 109 -0.39 -6.04 2.78
CA ASN A 109 -0.44 -6.26 4.22
C ASN A 109 -1.81 -5.96 4.83
N SER A 110 -2.45 -4.87 4.42
CA SER A 110 -3.83 -4.54 4.85
C SER A 110 -4.84 -5.62 4.46
N LEU A 111 -4.70 -6.20 3.27
CA LEU A 111 -5.57 -7.29 2.80
C LEU A 111 -5.25 -8.61 3.49
N ALA A 112 -3.98 -8.86 3.84
CA ALA A 112 -3.52 -10.04 4.56
C ALA A 112 -4.15 -10.21 5.96
N LYS A 113 -4.63 -9.11 6.55
CA LYS A 113 -5.38 -9.16 7.82
C LYS A 113 -6.66 -10.00 7.75
N GLY A 114 -7.20 -10.22 6.53
CA GLY A 114 -8.38 -11.06 6.33
C GLY A 114 -9.70 -10.42 6.79
N CYS A 115 -9.83 -9.08 6.71
CA CYS A 115 -11.05 -8.37 7.10
C CYS A 115 -11.81 -7.77 5.91
N SER A 116 -11.25 -7.83 4.70
CA SER A 116 -11.80 -7.14 3.52
C SER A 116 -12.79 -7.98 2.70
N GLY A 117 -12.75 -9.30 2.81
CA GLY A 117 -13.52 -10.22 1.98
C GLY A 117 -13.09 -10.25 0.51
N VAL A 118 -11.87 -9.78 0.23
CA VAL A 118 -11.27 -9.83 -1.10
C VAL A 118 -11.00 -11.28 -1.52
N HIS A 119 -11.11 -11.56 -2.81
CA HIS A 119 -10.76 -12.88 -3.33
C HIS A 119 -9.24 -13.12 -3.22
N PRO A 120 -8.79 -14.36 -2.86
CA PRO A 120 -7.37 -14.70 -2.74
C PRO A 120 -6.52 -14.37 -3.98
N ASP A 121 -7.08 -14.49 -5.19
CA ASP A 121 -6.37 -14.16 -6.43
C ASP A 121 -5.87 -12.72 -6.47
N VAL A 122 -6.59 -11.78 -5.85
CA VAL A 122 -6.18 -10.37 -5.76
C VAL A 122 -4.91 -10.22 -4.93
N VAL A 123 -4.85 -10.91 -3.78
CA VAL A 123 -3.68 -10.88 -2.90
C VAL A 123 -2.49 -11.56 -3.58
N ASN A 124 -2.72 -12.73 -4.21
CA ASN A 124 -1.69 -13.43 -4.98
C ASN A 124 -1.12 -12.54 -6.10
N GLN A 125 -1.96 -11.82 -6.82
CA GLN A 125 -1.53 -10.94 -7.90
C GLN A 125 -0.69 -9.76 -7.37
N LEU A 126 -1.07 -9.15 -6.24
CA LEU A 126 -0.27 -8.11 -5.59
C LEU A 126 1.11 -8.63 -5.19
N ILE A 127 1.18 -9.81 -4.57
CA ILE A 127 2.45 -10.46 -4.22
C ILE A 127 3.28 -10.73 -5.47
N ALA A 128 2.66 -11.24 -6.53
CA ALA A 128 3.35 -11.49 -7.80
C ALA A 128 3.92 -10.21 -8.42
N PHE A 129 3.18 -9.11 -8.39
CA PHE A 129 3.66 -7.79 -8.87
C PHE A 129 4.88 -7.32 -8.09
N ILE A 130 4.83 -7.38 -6.76
CA ILE A 130 5.95 -6.95 -5.89
C ILE A 130 7.20 -7.81 -6.17
N ASN A 131 7.04 -9.13 -6.23
CA ASN A 131 8.15 -10.08 -6.34
C ASN A 131 8.75 -10.15 -7.76
N ASN A 132 7.97 -9.84 -8.80
CA ASN A 132 8.45 -9.76 -10.18
C ASN A 132 8.78 -8.31 -10.62
N ASP A 133 8.83 -7.39 -9.67
CA ASP A 133 9.16 -5.99 -9.93
C ASP A 133 8.26 -5.29 -10.96
N ILE A 134 7.00 -5.74 -11.09
CA ILE A 134 5.99 -5.11 -11.93
C ILE A 134 5.40 -3.94 -11.16
N CYS A 135 5.71 -2.73 -11.61
CA CYS A 135 5.38 -1.50 -10.89
C CYS A 135 4.36 -0.66 -11.67
N PRO A 136 3.10 -0.57 -11.23
CA PRO A 136 2.08 0.26 -11.87
C PRO A 136 2.50 1.71 -12.04
N ALA A 137 2.17 2.33 -13.19
CA ALA A 137 2.39 3.75 -13.42
C ALA A 137 1.25 4.55 -12.77
N ILE A 138 1.50 5.11 -11.61
CA ILE A 138 0.50 5.81 -10.78
C ILE A 138 0.80 7.30 -10.79
N PRO A 139 -0.13 8.15 -11.29
CA PRO A 139 0.03 9.60 -11.21
C PRO A 139 0.08 10.11 -9.76
N ARG A 140 0.89 11.14 -9.53
CA ARG A 140 1.13 11.71 -8.18
C ARG A 140 -0.08 12.42 -7.58
N ILE A 141 -0.94 12.99 -8.39
CA ILE A 141 -2.09 13.81 -7.99
C ILE A 141 -3.37 13.03 -8.25
N GLY A 142 -4.20 12.85 -7.23
CA GLY A 142 -5.47 12.13 -7.39
C GLY A 142 -6.12 11.70 -6.09
N SER A 143 -5.37 11.53 -5.00
CA SER A 143 -5.98 11.22 -3.71
C SER A 143 -6.65 12.47 -3.12
N LEU A 144 -7.91 12.32 -2.69
CA LEU A 144 -8.63 13.30 -1.89
C LEU A 144 -8.49 13.00 -0.37
N GLY A 145 -8.26 11.76 -0.02
CA GLY A 145 -8.06 11.33 1.36
C GLY A 145 -9.33 11.24 2.23
N ALA A 146 -10.51 11.52 1.69
CA ALA A 146 -11.77 11.53 2.48
C ALA A 146 -12.22 10.13 2.92
N SER A 147 -12.11 9.12 2.03
CA SER A 147 -12.40 7.71 2.32
C SER A 147 -11.22 6.79 1.98
N GLY A 148 -10.09 7.37 1.60
CA GLY A 148 -8.88 6.69 1.17
C GLY A 148 -8.32 7.25 -0.13
N ASP A 149 -7.29 6.58 -0.64
CA ASP A 149 -6.54 6.97 -1.82
C ASP A 149 -7.16 6.36 -3.09
N LEU A 150 -8.45 6.63 -3.36
CA LEU A 150 -9.23 5.92 -4.39
C LEU A 150 -8.57 5.98 -5.78
N ALA A 151 -8.19 7.16 -6.27
CA ALA A 151 -7.63 7.29 -7.61
C ALA A 151 -6.26 6.59 -7.74
N PRO A 152 -5.26 6.79 -6.88
CA PRO A 152 -4.00 6.06 -6.95
C PRO A 152 -4.16 4.54 -6.85
N LEU A 153 -4.99 4.07 -5.91
CA LEU A 153 -5.29 2.65 -5.77
C LEU A 153 -6.04 2.08 -6.97
N SER A 154 -6.84 2.89 -7.66
CA SER A 154 -7.49 2.48 -8.90
C SER A 154 -6.50 2.31 -10.05
N HIS A 155 -5.49 3.17 -10.19
CA HIS A 155 -4.40 2.96 -11.15
C HIS A 155 -3.64 1.66 -10.85
N MET A 156 -3.32 1.39 -9.58
CA MET A 156 -2.74 0.11 -9.17
C MET A 156 -3.64 -1.07 -9.56
N ALA A 157 -4.94 -0.98 -9.28
CA ALA A 157 -5.91 -2.03 -9.54
C ALA A 157 -6.13 -2.28 -11.05
N LEU A 158 -6.05 -1.24 -11.90
CA LEU A 158 -6.05 -1.41 -13.36
C LEU A 158 -4.93 -2.33 -13.82
N SER A 159 -3.72 -2.15 -13.30
CA SER A 159 -2.60 -3.03 -13.65
C SER A 159 -2.84 -4.47 -13.20
N LEU A 160 -3.44 -4.72 -12.04
CA LEU A 160 -3.74 -6.08 -11.58
C LEU A 160 -4.71 -6.82 -12.52
N ILE A 161 -5.63 -6.12 -13.16
CA ILE A 161 -6.56 -6.71 -14.15
C ILE A 161 -6.00 -6.73 -15.58
N GLY A 162 -4.74 -6.34 -15.78
CA GLY A 162 -4.07 -6.33 -17.08
C GLY A 162 -4.37 -5.10 -17.95
N GLU A 163 -4.93 -4.05 -17.36
CA GLU A 163 -5.18 -2.76 -18.00
C GLU A 163 -4.17 -1.70 -17.50
N GLY A 164 -4.19 -0.51 -18.10
CA GLY A 164 -3.30 0.58 -17.69
C GLY A 164 -1.84 0.34 -18.08
N GLU A 165 -0.95 1.00 -17.37
CA GLU A 165 0.48 1.08 -17.69
C GLU A 165 1.33 0.73 -16.46
N VAL A 166 2.56 0.31 -16.71
CA VAL A 166 3.61 0.06 -15.70
C VAL A 166 4.84 0.88 -16.00
N LEU A 167 5.62 1.18 -14.97
CA LEU A 167 6.92 1.82 -15.09
C LEU A 167 7.91 0.83 -15.73
N THR A 168 8.70 1.32 -16.67
CA THR A 168 9.77 0.58 -17.34
C THR A 168 11.08 1.35 -17.26
N GLU A 169 12.19 0.77 -17.66
CA GLU A 169 13.48 1.46 -17.71
C GLU A 169 13.48 2.68 -18.66
N THR A 170 12.66 2.65 -19.69
CA THR A 170 12.59 3.68 -20.72
C THR A 170 11.39 4.61 -20.59
N GLY A 171 10.61 4.50 -19.51
CA GLY A 171 9.41 5.31 -19.29
C GLY A 171 8.23 4.49 -18.80
N VAL A 172 7.16 4.37 -19.58
CA VAL A 172 5.98 3.55 -19.28
C VAL A 172 5.66 2.61 -20.42
N GLY A 173 5.04 1.49 -20.12
CA GLY A 173 4.59 0.50 -21.10
C GLY A 173 3.28 -0.16 -20.68
N PRO A 174 2.59 -0.84 -21.63
CA PRO A 174 1.34 -1.52 -21.31
C PRO A 174 1.52 -2.59 -20.24
N THR A 175 0.64 -2.63 -19.25
CA THR A 175 0.66 -3.67 -18.20
C THR A 175 0.61 -5.08 -18.76
N ARG A 176 -0.17 -5.28 -19.82
CA ARG A 176 -0.32 -6.57 -20.48
C ARG A 176 1.02 -7.19 -20.90
N ASP A 177 1.92 -6.35 -21.44
CA ASP A 177 3.22 -6.82 -21.92
C ASP A 177 4.12 -7.24 -20.76
N ALA A 178 4.10 -6.48 -19.66
CA ALA A 178 4.82 -6.83 -18.44
C ALA A 178 4.29 -8.14 -17.80
N LEU A 179 2.98 -8.34 -17.79
CA LEU A 179 2.38 -9.58 -17.32
C LEU A 179 2.84 -10.78 -18.16
N LEU A 180 2.74 -10.67 -19.48
CA LEU A 180 3.15 -11.74 -20.41
C LEU A 180 4.65 -12.08 -20.25
N ALA A 181 5.51 -11.08 -20.10
CA ALA A 181 6.94 -11.28 -19.88
C ALA A 181 7.26 -12.07 -18.60
N ASN A 182 6.38 -12.01 -17.61
CA ASN A 182 6.51 -12.71 -16.32
C ASN A 182 5.62 -13.97 -16.22
N GLY A 183 4.99 -14.43 -17.32
CA GLY A 183 4.10 -15.59 -17.31
C GLY A 183 2.83 -15.40 -16.50
N LEU A 184 2.41 -14.15 -16.31
CA LEU A 184 1.21 -13.76 -15.56
C LEU A 184 0.09 -13.33 -16.51
N ILE A 185 -1.13 -13.33 -16.01
CA ILE A 185 -2.32 -12.79 -16.68
C ILE A 185 -3.05 -11.82 -15.75
N GLY A 186 -3.80 -10.88 -16.30
CA GLY A 186 -4.68 -10.03 -15.51
C GLY A 186 -5.77 -10.84 -14.81
N ILE A 187 -6.01 -10.53 -13.53
CA ILE A 187 -7.05 -11.22 -12.75
C ILE A 187 -8.44 -10.74 -13.14
N GLN A 188 -9.43 -11.61 -12.93
CA GLN A 188 -10.84 -11.28 -13.05
C GLN A 188 -11.40 -10.91 -11.68
N LEU A 189 -11.93 -9.68 -11.56
CA LEU A 189 -12.51 -9.21 -10.31
C LEU A 189 -13.85 -9.86 -10.05
N ARG A 190 -14.09 -10.18 -8.79
CA ARG A 190 -15.37 -10.69 -8.27
C ARG A 190 -16.01 -9.67 -7.35
N ALA A 191 -17.23 -9.97 -6.88
CA ALA A 191 -17.92 -9.11 -5.92
C ALA A 191 -17.00 -8.64 -4.79
N LYS A 192 -17.04 -7.36 -4.48
CA LYS A 192 -16.25 -6.66 -3.45
C LYS A 192 -14.77 -6.44 -3.76
N ASP A 193 -14.16 -7.11 -4.74
CA ASP A 193 -12.72 -7.02 -5.01
C ASP A 193 -12.27 -5.60 -5.35
N GLY A 194 -13.00 -4.91 -6.25
CA GLY A 194 -12.69 -3.54 -6.63
C GLY A 194 -12.72 -2.59 -5.44
N LEU A 195 -13.80 -2.61 -4.65
CA LEU A 195 -13.89 -1.77 -3.46
C LEU A 195 -12.79 -2.12 -2.44
N SER A 196 -12.50 -3.41 -2.23
CA SER A 196 -11.43 -3.87 -1.34
C SER A 196 -10.04 -3.45 -1.83
N LEU A 197 -9.83 -3.28 -3.12
CA LEU A 197 -8.57 -2.79 -3.68
C LEU A 197 -8.37 -1.29 -3.50
N ILE A 198 -9.42 -0.49 -3.73
CA ILE A 198 -9.26 0.97 -3.86
C ILE A 198 -9.59 1.76 -2.58
N ASN A 199 -10.34 1.18 -1.64
CA ASN A 199 -10.72 1.87 -0.42
C ASN A 199 -9.71 1.61 0.71
N GLY A 200 -8.72 2.47 0.82
CA GLY A 200 -7.65 2.42 1.82
C GLY A 200 -6.69 3.60 1.68
N THR A 201 -5.72 3.69 2.58
CA THR A 201 -4.80 4.83 2.73
C THR A 201 -3.35 4.48 2.38
N SER A 202 -3.15 3.55 1.46
CA SER A 202 -1.81 2.99 1.19
C SER A 202 -0.87 3.96 0.49
N GLN A 203 -1.37 4.93 -0.31
CA GLN A 203 -0.54 5.99 -0.85
C GLN A 203 -0.08 6.94 0.25
N MET A 204 -1.00 7.43 1.07
CA MET A 204 -0.65 8.30 2.21
C MET A 204 0.36 7.61 3.13
N LEU A 205 0.17 6.33 3.43
CA LEU A 205 1.07 5.57 4.28
C LEU A 205 2.45 5.38 3.63
N SER A 206 2.53 5.12 2.32
CA SER A 206 3.82 5.00 1.62
C SER A 206 4.62 6.30 1.66
N LEU A 207 3.96 7.44 1.49
CA LEU A 207 4.57 8.77 1.60
C LEU A 207 5.03 9.05 3.05
N LEU A 208 4.22 8.67 4.04
CA LEU A 208 4.55 8.84 5.46
C LEU A 208 5.77 8.00 5.84
N VAL A 209 5.83 6.73 5.43
CA VAL A 209 6.99 5.86 5.67
C VAL A 209 8.26 6.45 5.04
N ALA A 210 8.19 6.91 3.78
CA ALA A 210 9.33 7.52 3.11
C ALA A 210 9.80 8.83 3.81
N ALA A 211 8.86 9.62 4.31
CA ALA A 211 9.17 10.84 5.06
C ALA A 211 9.79 10.51 6.44
N GLU A 212 9.26 9.54 7.15
CA GLU A 212 9.77 9.05 8.44
C GLU A 212 11.19 8.54 8.31
N GLN A 213 11.47 7.70 7.33
CA GLN A 213 12.81 7.16 7.07
C GLN A 213 13.84 8.26 6.79
N ARG A 214 13.48 9.28 6.00
CA ARG A 214 14.36 10.44 5.76
C ARG A 214 14.59 11.26 7.01
N LEU A 215 13.53 11.50 7.78
CA LEU A 215 13.62 12.28 9.02
C LEU A 215 14.49 11.56 10.06
N SER A 216 14.33 10.26 10.22
CA SER A 216 15.13 9.45 11.14
C SER A 216 16.63 9.46 10.83
N GLN A 217 16.99 9.66 9.55
CA GLN A 217 18.40 9.85 9.15
C GLN A 217 18.90 11.27 9.41
N LEU A 218 18.04 12.28 9.34
CA LEU A 218 18.41 13.68 9.50
C LEU A 218 18.57 14.09 10.98
N LEU A 219 17.80 13.51 11.89
CA LEU A 219 17.84 13.87 13.32
C LEU A 219 19.24 13.67 13.93
N PRO A 220 19.91 12.50 13.80
CA PRO A 220 21.26 12.34 14.31
C PRO A 220 22.28 13.27 13.67
N LEU A 221 22.11 13.64 12.40
CA LEU A 221 22.97 14.60 11.73
C LEU A 221 22.80 16.01 12.31
N ALA A 222 21.59 16.40 12.66
CA ALA A 222 21.32 17.68 13.32
C ALA A 222 22.01 17.76 14.68
N ASP A 223 21.98 16.67 15.47
CA ASP A 223 22.68 16.60 16.76
C ASP A 223 24.20 16.69 16.59
N ILE A 224 24.78 15.99 15.62
CA ILE A 224 26.22 16.08 15.31
C ILE A 224 26.61 17.50 14.89
N ILE A 225 25.83 18.16 14.03
CA ILE A 225 26.07 19.54 13.59
C ILE A 225 25.98 20.49 14.77
N MET A 226 25.04 20.29 15.67
CA MET A 226 24.92 21.06 16.91
C MET A 226 26.19 20.93 17.77
N CYS A 227 26.67 19.71 18.01
CA CYS A 227 27.90 19.43 18.76
C CYS A 227 29.12 20.11 18.12
N CYS A 228 29.32 19.98 16.81
CA CYS A 228 30.40 20.62 16.08
C CYS A 228 30.35 22.18 16.23
N SER A 229 29.13 22.73 16.14
CA SER A 229 28.92 24.18 16.29
C SER A 229 29.23 24.66 17.71
N LEU A 230 28.82 23.85 18.71
CA LEU A 230 29.09 24.14 20.12
C LEU A 230 30.59 24.16 20.42
N GLU A 231 31.34 23.16 19.94
CA GLU A 231 32.80 23.11 20.11
C GLU A 231 33.52 24.27 19.39
N ALA A 232 33.17 24.49 18.11
CA ALA A 232 33.79 25.57 17.33
C ALA A 232 33.61 26.94 17.95
N ARG A 233 32.49 27.18 18.61
CA ARG A 233 32.15 28.45 19.29
C ARG A 233 32.55 28.48 20.76
N LYS A 234 33.14 27.41 21.29
CA LYS A 234 33.43 27.21 22.71
C LYS A 234 32.19 27.45 23.58
N GLY A 235 31.06 26.91 23.16
CA GLY A 235 29.77 27.03 23.82
C GLY A 235 29.68 26.21 25.11
N SER A 236 28.62 26.41 25.87
CA SER A 236 28.36 25.64 27.09
C SER A 236 27.50 24.43 26.83
N VAL A 237 27.85 23.29 27.40
CA VAL A 237 27.05 22.06 27.42
C VAL A 237 25.96 22.05 28.50
N MET A 238 25.93 23.09 29.37
CA MET A 238 24.95 23.16 30.47
C MET A 238 23.47 23.04 30.04
N PRO A 239 23.06 23.59 28.90
CA PRO A 239 21.67 23.36 28.44
C PRO A 239 21.29 21.91 28.14
N ALA A 240 22.27 21.03 27.86
CA ALA A 240 22.08 19.61 27.61
C ALA A 240 22.22 18.76 28.89
N ASP A 241 22.36 19.37 30.07
CA ASP A 241 22.44 18.60 31.32
C ASP A 241 21.12 17.88 31.64
N GLU A 242 21.22 16.60 31.94
CA GLU A 242 20.06 15.72 32.21
C GLU A 242 19.09 16.31 33.23
N ARG A 243 19.63 16.97 34.30
CA ARG A 243 18.82 17.55 35.38
C ARG A 243 17.89 18.66 34.88
N VAL A 244 18.28 19.38 33.82
CA VAL A 244 17.44 20.40 33.21
C VAL A 244 16.25 19.76 32.51
N HIS A 245 16.47 18.64 31.78
CA HIS A 245 15.46 17.94 31.00
C HIS A 245 14.52 17.08 31.85
N LEU A 246 15.01 16.58 33.00
CA LEU A 246 14.17 15.84 33.95
C LEU A 246 13.08 16.74 34.60
N ALA A 247 13.20 18.07 34.56
CA ALA A 247 12.13 18.97 34.98
C ALA A 247 10.86 18.83 34.11
N ARG A 248 11.01 18.38 32.83
CA ARG A 248 9.94 18.02 31.89
C ARG A 248 10.41 16.85 31.02
N PRO A 249 10.25 15.61 31.48
CA PRO A 249 10.92 14.44 30.92
C PRO A 249 10.24 13.92 29.65
N HIS A 250 10.36 14.66 28.56
CA HIS A 250 9.99 14.21 27.23
C HIS A 250 11.09 13.32 26.67
N ILE A 251 10.76 12.07 26.31
CA ILE A 251 11.74 11.07 25.85
C ILE A 251 12.60 11.59 24.68
N GLY A 252 12.00 12.16 23.65
CA GLY A 252 12.75 12.71 22.51
C GLY A 252 13.72 13.83 22.90
N GLN A 253 13.34 14.71 23.84
CA GLN A 253 14.19 15.78 24.37
C GLN A 253 15.39 15.21 25.13
N LEU A 254 15.17 14.20 25.97
CA LEU A 254 16.23 13.51 26.70
C LEU A 254 17.19 12.77 25.79
N THR A 255 16.70 12.21 24.68
CA THR A 255 17.54 11.50 23.72
C THR A 255 18.46 12.44 22.93
N THR A 256 17.98 13.64 22.58
CA THR A 256 18.75 14.65 21.84
C THR A 256 19.76 15.39 22.72
N ALA A 257 19.46 15.62 23.99
CA ALA A 257 20.30 16.34 24.93
C ALA A 257 21.49 15.52 25.45
#